data_e0278550226f63e686c643345159bab8
#
_entry.id   e0278550226f63e686c643345159bab8
#
_cell.length_a   1.000
_cell.length_b   1.000
_cell.length_c   1.000
_cell.angle_alpha   90.00
_cell.angle_beta   90.00
_cell.angle_gamma   90.00
#
_symmetry.space_group_name_H-M   'P 1'
#
loop_
_entity.id
_entity.type
_entity.pdbx_description
1 polymer ?
#
loop_
_entity_poly.entity_id
_entity_poly.type
_entity_poly.pdbx_seq_one_letter_code
_entity_poly.pdbx_strand_id
1 'polypeptide(L)'
;VLKPNTYLLKSNHEVASNYSNLIKAVELEKHLNILASDEYEGRETTTPGQKKAANYIKNHFIKTNVSFPKSLNSYYQQFMVEVSTFSNVKLKINDSSLKFINDFYSFGTPLNTQSVSTQIIKAGYGITNKYHDDYKGLNVKGSVVAIKRGVPESQHYKTKEGSWRSKIKTATKNGAIAVI
;
A
#
# COMPACT_ATOMS: atom_id res chain seq x y z
N VAL A 1 1.66 19.61 -7.11
CA VAL A 1 0.47 19.16 -7.88
C VAL A 1 0.54 19.85 -9.22
N LEU A 2 0.91 19.08 -10.29
CA LEU A 2 0.89 19.59 -11.65
C LEU A 2 -0.57 19.84 -12.05
N LYS A 3 -0.91 21.08 -12.40
CA LYS A 3 -2.21 21.40 -12.97
C LYS A 3 -2.31 20.69 -14.34
N PRO A 4 -3.40 19.98 -14.64
CA PRO A 4 -3.57 19.37 -15.95
C PRO A 4 -3.57 20.48 -17.01
N ASN A 5 -2.76 20.29 -18.05
CA ASN A 5 -2.71 21.21 -19.17
C ASN A 5 -4.01 21.07 -19.98
N THR A 6 -4.94 21.99 -19.76
CA THR A 6 -6.26 22.01 -20.42
C THR A 6 -6.22 22.18 -21.94
N TYR A 7 -5.06 22.47 -22.51
CA TYR A 7 -4.89 22.59 -23.96
C TYR A 7 -4.91 21.25 -24.71
N LEU A 8 -4.75 20.12 -24.00
CA LEU A 8 -4.83 18.78 -24.60
C LEU A 8 -6.26 18.23 -24.75
N LEU A 9 -7.28 18.92 -24.24
CA LEU A 9 -8.66 18.44 -24.23
C LEU A 9 -9.51 18.87 -25.44
N LYS A 10 -8.98 19.66 -26.39
CA LYS A 10 -9.59 19.83 -27.70
C LYS A 10 -9.07 18.77 -28.67
N SER A 11 -9.19 17.50 -28.31
CA SER A 11 -8.92 16.41 -29.24
C SER A 11 -10.03 16.37 -30.30
N ASN A 12 -9.64 16.38 -31.56
CA ASN A 12 -10.56 16.02 -32.63
C ASN A 12 -10.95 14.55 -32.41
N HIS A 13 -12.16 14.29 -31.92
CA HIS A 13 -12.65 12.94 -31.60
C HIS A 13 -12.56 11.98 -32.79
N GLU A 14 -12.73 12.46 -34.00
CA GLU A 14 -12.61 11.69 -35.24
C GLU A 14 -11.18 11.19 -35.44
N VAL A 15 -10.18 12.07 -35.29
CA VAL A 15 -8.76 11.70 -35.39
C VAL A 15 -8.38 10.71 -34.30
N ALA A 16 -8.80 10.95 -33.04
CA ALA A 16 -8.55 10.04 -31.93
C ALA A 16 -9.17 8.65 -32.17
N SER A 17 -10.41 8.60 -32.70
CA SER A 17 -11.11 7.36 -33.04
C SER A 17 -10.36 6.58 -34.12
N ASN A 18 -9.89 7.26 -35.17
CA ASN A 18 -9.13 6.61 -36.22
C ASN A 18 -7.83 5.99 -35.73
N TYR A 19 -7.08 6.68 -34.86
CA TYR A 19 -5.86 6.12 -34.26
C TYR A 19 -6.17 5.00 -33.24
N SER A 20 -7.25 5.09 -32.47
CA SER A 20 -7.62 4.04 -31.52
C SER A 20 -7.90 2.70 -32.19
N ASN A 21 -8.41 2.71 -33.43
CA ASN A 21 -8.66 1.50 -34.23
C ASN A 21 -7.37 0.77 -34.67
N LEU A 22 -6.22 1.42 -34.59
CA LEU A 22 -4.91 0.80 -34.86
C LEU A 22 -4.41 -0.04 -33.68
N ILE A 23 -4.92 0.19 -32.47
CA ILE A 23 -4.56 -0.59 -31.29
C ILE A 23 -5.26 -1.94 -31.37
N LYS A 24 -4.46 -3.02 -31.46
CA LYS A 24 -4.97 -4.39 -31.56
C LYS A 24 -4.82 -5.14 -30.25
N ALA A 25 -5.87 -5.87 -29.84
CA ALA A 25 -5.85 -6.65 -28.61
C ALA A 25 -4.68 -7.64 -28.54
N VAL A 26 -4.34 -8.27 -29.66
CA VAL A 26 -3.22 -9.23 -29.74
C VAL A 26 -1.86 -8.57 -29.46
N GLU A 27 -1.68 -7.32 -29.81
CA GLU A 27 -0.44 -6.58 -29.52
C GLU A 27 -0.35 -6.21 -28.05
N LEU A 28 -1.46 -5.79 -27.46
CA LEU A 28 -1.55 -5.53 -26.02
C LEU A 28 -1.34 -6.79 -25.20
N GLU A 29 -1.94 -7.90 -25.60
CA GLU A 29 -1.77 -9.20 -24.99
C GLU A 29 -0.30 -9.64 -24.99
N LYS A 30 0.40 -9.47 -26.11
CA LYS A 30 1.83 -9.76 -26.21
C LYS A 30 2.65 -8.96 -25.20
N HIS A 31 2.42 -7.65 -25.09
CA HIS A 31 3.13 -6.82 -24.13
C HIS A 31 2.79 -7.22 -22.68
N LEU A 32 1.51 -7.51 -22.41
CA LEU A 32 1.06 -7.95 -21.10
C LEU A 32 1.72 -9.26 -20.69
N ASN A 33 1.72 -10.27 -21.58
CA ASN A 33 2.32 -11.58 -21.31
C ASN A 33 3.82 -11.48 -21.02
N ILE A 34 4.54 -10.64 -21.76
CA ILE A 34 5.97 -10.39 -21.52
C ILE A 34 6.17 -9.73 -20.14
N LEU A 35 5.50 -8.62 -19.89
CA LEU A 35 5.69 -7.84 -18.67
C LEU A 35 5.17 -8.57 -17.41
N ALA A 36 4.20 -9.47 -17.55
CA ALA A 36 3.65 -10.25 -16.43
C ALA A 36 4.34 -11.60 -16.23
N SER A 37 5.31 -11.96 -17.06
CA SER A 37 6.03 -13.24 -16.91
C SER A 37 6.90 -13.26 -15.65
N ASP A 38 7.20 -14.48 -15.18
CA ASP A 38 8.05 -14.72 -14.00
C ASP A 38 9.46 -14.16 -14.16
N GLU A 39 9.94 -14.04 -15.40
CA GLU A 39 11.23 -13.41 -15.70
C GLU A 39 11.33 -11.97 -15.18
N TYR A 40 10.21 -11.28 -15.09
CA TYR A 40 10.13 -9.89 -14.62
C TYR A 40 9.87 -9.76 -13.11
N GLU A 41 9.83 -10.87 -12.36
CA GLU A 41 9.85 -10.92 -10.88
C GLU A 41 8.83 -9.97 -10.23
N GLY A 42 7.63 -9.83 -10.81
CA GLY A 42 6.59 -8.92 -10.31
C GLY A 42 6.89 -7.43 -10.46
N ARG A 43 8.07 -7.03 -10.93
CA ARG A 43 8.47 -5.62 -11.24
C ARG A 43 8.40 -4.68 -10.04
N GLU A 44 8.65 -5.18 -8.85
CA GLU A 44 8.70 -4.34 -7.66
C GLU A 44 9.77 -3.25 -7.80
N THR A 45 9.46 -2.04 -7.34
CA THR A 45 10.38 -0.89 -7.41
C THR A 45 11.73 -1.23 -6.76
N THR A 46 12.82 -0.86 -7.41
CA THR A 46 14.23 -1.14 -7.05
C THR A 46 14.75 -2.52 -7.40
N THR A 47 13.90 -3.48 -7.77
CA THR A 47 14.32 -4.85 -8.12
C THR A 47 14.89 -4.97 -9.54
N PRO A 48 15.64 -6.04 -9.83
CA PRO A 48 16.08 -6.35 -11.20
C PRO A 48 14.91 -6.48 -12.19
N GLY A 49 13.79 -7.07 -11.77
CA GLY A 49 12.59 -7.19 -12.60
C GLY A 49 12.01 -5.85 -13.04
N GLN A 50 11.98 -4.86 -12.14
CA GLN A 50 11.58 -3.49 -12.50
C GLN A 50 12.52 -2.88 -13.55
N LYS A 51 13.84 -3.09 -13.43
CA LYS A 51 14.83 -2.57 -14.40
C LYS A 51 14.68 -3.25 -15.76
N LYS A 52 14.41 -4.56 -15.80
CA LYS A 52 14.09 -5.29 -17.03
C LYS A 52 12.85 -4.70 -17.71
N ALA A 53 11.76 -4.47 -16.96
CA ALA A 53 10.54 -3.88 -17.48
C ALA A 53 10.76 -2.47 -18.03
N ALA A 54 11.49 -1.62 -17.34
CA ALA A 54 11.83 -0.27 -17.80
C ALA A 54 12.64 -0.31 -19.09
N ASN A 55 13.60 -1.23 -19.21
CA ASN A 55 14.39 -1.41 -20.43
C ASN A 55 13.54 -1.95 -21.60
N TYR A 56 12.62 -2.87 -21.34
CA TYR A 56 11.67 -3.37 -22.35
C TYR A 56 10.84 -2.22 -22.94
N ILE A 57 10.25 -1.38 -22.06
CA ILE A 57 9.43 -0.23 -22.46
C ILE A 57 10.28 0.80 -23.24
N LYS A 58 11.48 1.12 -22.76
CA LYS A 58 12.40 2.01 -23.47
C LYS A 58 12.69 1.51 -24.89
N ASN A 59 13.02 0.23 -25.05
CA ASN A 59 13.33 -0.35 -26.35
C ASN A 59 12.12 -0.33 -27.29
N HIS A 60 10.91 -0.49 -26.75
CA HIS A 60 9.68 -0.34 -27.53
C HIS A 60 9.51 1.10 -28.03
N PHE A 61 9.73 2.11 -27.18
CA PHE A 61 9.69 3.53 -27.61
C PHE A 61 10.71 3.83 -28.69
N ILE A 62 11.94 3.35 -28.57
CA ILE A 62 12.98 3.50 -29.60
C ILE A 62 12.51 2.86 -30.90
N LYS A 63 11.99 1.64 -30.87
CA LYS A 63 11.51 0.90 -32.03
C LYS A 63 10.36 1.61 -32.75
N THR A 64 9.51 2.28 -32.00
CA THR A 64 8.34 3.02 -32.53
C THR A 64 8.62 4.50 -32.79
N ASN A 65 9.89 4.94 -32.75
CA ASN A 65 10.33 6.31 -32.95
C ASN A 65 9.67 7.33 -31.99
N VAL A 66 9.28 6.90 -30.81
CA VAL A 66 8.80 7.80 -29.74
C VAL A 66 9.99 8.32 -28.97
N SER A 67 10.24 9.63 -29.06
CA SER A 67 11.34 10.29 -28.35
C SER A 67 11.05 10.44 -26.85
N PHE A 68 12.09 10.52 -26.03
CA PHE A 68 11.93 10.89 -24.62
C PHE A 68 11.55 12.39 -24.49
N PRO A 69 10.89 12.78 -23.38
CA PRO A 69 10.48 14.17 -23.14
C PRO A 69 11.68 15.14 -23.18
N LYS A 70 11.50 16.32 -23.76
CA LYS A 70 12.56 17.35 -23.85
C LYS A 70 13.09 17.81 -22.47
N SER A 71 12.31 17.63 -21.42
CA SER A 71 12.70 17.91 -20.01
C SER A 71 13.62 16.85 -19.39
N LEU A 72 13.84 15.75 -20.08
CA LEU A 72 14.70 14.65 -19.62
C LEU A 72 15.86 14.46 -20.59
N ASN A 73 16.97 13.90 -20.08
CA ASN A 73 18.13 13.56 -20.89
C ASN A 73 18.11 12.10 -21.40
N SER A 74 17.07 11.36 -21.07
CA SER A 74 16.90 9.95 -21.41
C SER A 74 15.45 9.52 -21.32
N TYR A 75 15.16 8.24 -21.64
CA TYR A 75 13.85 7.63 -21.41
C TYR A 75 13.57 7.35 -19.92
N TYR A 76 14.53 7.55 -19.03
CA TYR A 76 14.40 7.28 -17.62
C TYR A 76 14.31 8.58 -16.82
N GLN A 77 13.32 8.65 -15.96
CA GLN A 77 13.26 9.63 -14.88
C GLN A 77 13.76 8.97 -13.60
N GLN A 78 14.95 9.40 -13.17
CA GLN A 78 15.52 8.91 -11.92
C GLN A 78 14.89 9.58 -10.71
N PHE A 79 14.64 8.82 -9.67
CA PHE A 79 14.18 9.32 -8.38
C PHE A 79 14.76 8.46 -7.26
N MET A 80 14.89 9.05 -6.08
CA MET A 80 15.35 8.35 -4.89
C MET A 80 14.19 7.58 -4.26
N VAL A 81 14.45 6.35 -3.85
CA VAL A 81 13.51 5.52 -3.11
C VAL A 81 14.15 5.13 -1.79
N GLU A 82 13.49 5.42 -0.70
CA GLU A 82 13.85 4.94 0.62
C GLU A 82 13.10 3.63 0.88
N VAL A 83 13.83 2.56 1.11
CA VAL A 83 13.27 1.24 1.44
C VAL A 83 13.50 0.98 2.92
N SER A 84 12.41 0.96 3.68
CA SER A 84 12.44 0.60 5.09
C SER A 84 12.04 -0.86 5.26
N THR A 85 12.89 -1.65 5.87
CA THR A 85 12.62 -3.05 6.18
C THR A 85 12.55 -3.27 7.69
N PHE A 86 11.68 -4.17 8.10
CA PHE A 86 11.65 -4.62 9.49
C PHE A 86 12.79 -5.62 9.71
N SER A 87 13.71 -5.29 10.61
CA SER A 87 14.76 -6.20 11.07
C SER A 87 14.63 -6.45 12.56
N ASN A 88 14.93 -7.67 12.99
CA ASN A 88 14.93 -8.05 14.42
C ASN A 88 13.59 -7.84 15.16
N VAL A 89 12.47 -7.94 14.44
CA VAL A 89 11.15 -7.84 15.06
C VAL A 89 10.90 -9.06 15.93
N LYS A 90 10.65 -8.82 17.21
CA LYS A 90 10.38 -9.86 18.19
C LYS A 90 9.05 -9.58 18.88
N LEU A 91 8.22 -10.60 18.99
CA LEU A 91 6.99 -10.58 19.79
C LEU A 91 6.97 -11.79 20.70
N LYS A 92 6.77 -11.54 21.98
CA LYS A 92 6.58 -12.59 22.98
C LYS A 92 5.25 -12.34 23.69
N ILE A 93 4.43 -13.38 23.82
CA ILE A 93 3.18 -13.34 24.57
C ILE A 93 3.30 -14.40 25.67
N ASN A 94 3.31 -13.97 26.92
CA ASN A 94 3.71 -14.78 28.07
C ASN A 94 5.09 -15.41 27.79
N ASP A 95 5.21 -16.73 27.84
CA ASP A 95 6.45 -17.46 27.58
C ASP A 95 6.64 -17.89 26.12
N SER A 96 5.66 -17.64 25.27
CA SER A 96 5.68 -18.02 23.86
C SER A 96 6.30 -16.94 22.99
N SER A 97 7.39 -17.26 22.31
CA SER A 97 8.00 -16.41 21.28
C SER A 97 7.36 -16.68 19.93
N LEU A 98 6.88 -15.63 19.29
CA LEU A 98 6.23 -15.68 17.98
C LEU A 98 7.24 -15.30 16.88
N LYS A 99 7.12 -15.98 15.72
CA LYS A 99 7.99 -15.78 14.55
C LYS A 99 7.38 -14.73 13.63
N PHE A 100 8.16 -13.69 13.33
CA PHE A 100 7.76 -12.67 12.36
C PHE A 100 7.51 -13.31 10.99
N ILE A 101 6.49 -12.84 10.25
CA ILE A 101 5.98 -13.38 8.98
C ILE A 101 5.16 -14.67 9.12
N ASN A 102 5.55 -15.58 10.00
CA ASN A 102 4.84 -16.86 10.18
C ASN A 102 3.64 -16.72 11.13
N ASP A 103 3.87 -16.16 12.31
CA ASP A 103 2.86 -16.07 13.37
C ASP A 103 2.25 -14.66 13.43
N PHE A 104 2.99 -13.66 13.02
CA PHE A 104 2.52 -12.27 12.98
C PHE A 104 3.28 -11.46 11.93
N TYR A 105 2.71 -10.33 11.53
CA TYR A 105 3.37 -9.33 10.70
C TYR A 105 3.01 -7.92 11.19
N SER A 106 3.80 -6.93 10.79
CA SER A 106 3.59 -5.54 11.16
C SER A 106 3.36 -4.68 9.94
N PHE A 107 2.50 -3.66 10.07
CA PHE A 107 2.27 -2.66 9.06
C PHE A 107 2.85 -1.31 9.48
N GLY A 108 3.28 -0.56 8.49
CA GLY A 108 3.79 0.79 8.68
C GLY A 108 5.30 0.84 8.86
N THR A 109 5.82 2.04 9.10
CA THR A 109 7.24 2.25 9.35
C THR A 109 7.52 1.96 10.82
N PRO A 110 8.57 1.20 11.16
CA PRO A 110 8.96 1.02 12.56
C PRO A 110 9.38 2.38 13.12
N LEU A 111 8.57 2.91 14.03
CA LEU A 111 8.82 4.23 14.61
C LEU A 111 9.78 4.18 15.81
N ASN A 112 10.08 2.98 16.33
CA ASN A 112 10.88 2.85 17.53
C ASN A 112 11.58 1.50 17.61
N THR A 113 12.84 1.53 18.05
CA THR A 113 13.69 0.35 18.28
C THR A 113 13.66 -0.12 19.74
N GLN A 114 12.76 0.43 20.56
CA GLN A 114 12.71 0.10 21.98
C GLN A 114 11.84 -1.16 22.21
N SER A 115 12.31 -2.01 23.09
CA SER A 115 11.51 -3.12 23.62
C SER A 115 10.49 -2.59 24.63
N VAL A 116 9.25 -3.03 24.49
CA VAL A 116 8.16 -2.69 25.41
C VAL A 116 7.63 -3.97 26.01
N SER A 117 7.52 -4.01 27.34
CA SER A 117 6.84 -5.07 28.07
C SER A 117 5.59 -4.49 28.73
N THR A 118 4.43 -4.98 28.33
CA THR A 118 3.14 -4.48 28.83
C THR A 118 2.06 -5.52 28.66
N GLN A 119 0.88 -5.26 29.22
CA GLN A 119 -0.28 -6.13 29.10
C GLN A 119 -1.00 -5.96 27.75
N ILE A 120 -1.71 -7.00 27.35
CA ILE A 120 -2.62 -6.99 26.21
C ILE A 120 -4.05 -6.90 26.71
N ILE A 121 -4.78 -5.87 26.28
CA ILE A 121 -6.18 -5.65 26.66
C ILE A 121 -7.07 -5.87 25.44
N LYS A 122 -8.07 -6.73 25.59
CA LYS A 122 -9.06 -6.98 24.51
C LYS A 122 -10.08 -5.85 24.48
N ALA A 123 -10.23 -5.19 23.33
CA ALA A 123 -11.19 -4.11 23.10
C ALA A 123 -12.10 -4.39 21.90
N GLY A 124 -12.82 -5.49 21.94
CA GLY A 124 -13.84 -5.83 20.97
C GLY A 124 -13.40 -5.64 19.50
N TYR A 125 -14.08 -4.78 18.78
CA TYR A 125 -13.70 -4.34 17.42
C TYR A 125 -12.85 -3.07 17.41
N GLY A 126 -12.56 -2.48 18.57
CA GLY A 126 -11.78 -1.25 18.70
C GLY A 126 -12.52 0.00 18.16
N ILE A 127 -13.84 0.04 18.27
CA ILE A 127 -14.71 1.08 17.71
C ILE A 127 -15.34 1.89 18.84
N THR A 128 -15.37 3.19 18.68
CA THR A 128 -16.14 4.13 19.50
C THR A 128 -16.96 5.03 18.59
N ASN A 129 -18.27 4.99 18.75
CA ASN A 129 -19.23 5.87 18.08
C ASN A 129 -20.38 6.21 19.03
N LYS A 130 -21.40 6.90 18.56
CA LYS A 130 -22.56 7.31 19.37
C LYS A 130 -23.43 6.15 19.88
N TYR A 131 -23.30 4.97 19.31
CA TYR A 131 -24.11 3.79 19.65
C TYR A 131 -23.31 2.73 20.40
N HIS A 132 -21.98 2.77 20.32
CA HIS A 132 -21.12 1.71 20.83
C HIS A 132 -19.74 2.25 21.21
N ASP A 133 -19.18 1.73 22.30
CA ASP A 133 -17.84 2.06 22.77
C ASP A 133 -17.14 0.83 23.33
N ASP A 134 -16.25 0.26 22.53
CA ASP A 134 -15.44 -0.90 22.90
C ASP A 134 -14.39 -0.58 23.99
N TYR A 135 -14.14 0.70 24.26
CA TYR A 135 -13.18 1.15 25.29
C TYR A 135 -13.85 1.53 26.60
N LYS A 136 -15.19 1.50 26.67
CA LYS A 136 -15.92 1.87 27.88
C LYS A 136 -15.51 0.97 29.06
N GLY A 137 -15.00 1.59 30.10
CA GLY A 137 -14.55 0.88 31.31
C GLY A 137 -13.19 0.21 31.20
N LEU A 138 -12.48 0.33 30.06
CA LEU A 138 -11.13 -0.19 29.88
C LEU A 138 -10.09 0.88 30.15
N ASN A 139 -9.06 0.56 30.93
CA ASN A 139 -7.85 1.38 31.03
C ASN A 139 -6.77 0.82 30.12
N VAL A 140 -6.68 1.34 28.90
CA VAL A 140 -5.74 0.88 27.88
C VAL A 140 -4.48 1.74 27.78
N LYS A 141 -4.34 2.74 28.65
CA LYS A 141 -3.18 3.63 28.65
C LYS A 141 -1.88 2.87 28.86
N GLY A 142 -0.93 3.02 27.95
CA GLY A 142 0.36 2.33 27.97
C GLY A 142 0.30 0.83 27.68
N SER A 143 -0.84 0.32 27.23
CA SER A 143 -1.05 -1.11 26.94
C SER A 143 -1.11 -1.37 25.43
N VAL A 144 -0.92 -2.63 25.05
CA VAL A 144 -1.25 -3.13 23.71
C VAL A 144 -2.73 -3.50 23.67
N VAL A 145 -3.45 -3.10 22.65
CA VAL A 145 -4.86 -3.42 22.48
C VAL A 145 -5.05 -4.48 21.42
N ALA A 146 -5.70 -5.58 21.76
CA ALA A 146 -6.12 -6.62 20.82
C ALA A 146 -7.55 -6.35 20.35
N ILE A 147 -7.74 -6.27 19.03
CA ILE A 147 -9.02 -5.95 18.40
C ILE A 147 -9.40 -6.95 17.30
N LYS A 148 -10.69 -7.13 17.09
CA LYS A 148 -11.21 -7.92 15.97
C LYS A 148 -11.17 -7.15 14.66
N ARG A 149 -10.91 -7.84 13.55
CA ARG A 149 -11.04 -7.29 12.20
C ARG A 149 -12.51 -7.02 11.86
N GLY A 150 -12.76 -6.02 11.00
CA GLY A 150 -14.10 -5.69 10.53
C GLY A 150 -14.91 -4.86 11.52
N VAL A 151 -16.20 -4.95 11.45
CA VAL A 151 -17.20 -4.30 12.31
C VAL A 151 -18.20 -5.34 12.80
N PRO A 152 -18.92 -5.10 13.90
CA PRO A 152 -20.08 -5.93 14.26
C PRO A 152 -21.15 -5.92 13.17
N GLU A 153 -21.90 -7.03 13.05
CA GLU A 153 -23.04 -7.11 12.15
C GLU A 153 -24.17 -6.21 12.66
N SER A 154 -24.24 -4.99 12.15
CA SER A 154 -25.28 -4.02 12.48
C SER A 154 -25.25 -2.84 11.53
N GLN A 155 -26.41 -2.29 11.20
CA GLN A 155 -26.57 -1.07 10.41
C GLN A 155 -25.99 0.21 11.05
N HIS A 156 -25.58 0.12 12.32
CA HIS A 156 -25.01 1.25 13.05
C HIS A 156 -23.52 1.49 12.79
N TYR A 157 -22.87 0.62 12.02
CA TYR A 157 -21.45 0.72 11.70
C TYR A 157 -21.25 1.03 10.22
N LYS A 158 -20.34 1.95 9.96
CA LYS A 158 -19.91 2.30 8.60
C LYS A 158 -18.63 1.55 8.23
N THR A 159 -18.47 1.23 6.96
CA THR A 159 -17.24 0.58 6.42
C THR A 159 -15.96 1.28 6.87
N LYS A 160 -15.99 2.62 6.96
CA LYS A 160 -14.85 3.42 7.42
C LYS A 160 -14.41 3.09 8.86
N GLU A 161 -15.35 2.76 9.76
CA GLU A 161 -15.04 2.41 11.15
C GLU A 161 -14.31 1.08 11.25
N GLY A 162 -14.56 0.16 10.32
CA GLY A 162 -13.86 -1.11 10.21
C GLY A 162 -12.44 -1.04 9.68
N SER A 163 -12.01 0.13 9.17
CA SER A 163 -10.66 0.29 8.64
C SER A 163 -9.62 0.26 9.79
N TRP A 164 -8.50 -0.42 9.55
CA TRP A 164 -7.41 -0.50 10.52
C TRP A 164 -6.88 0.89 10.95
N ARG A 165 -6.84 1.86 10.02
CA ARG A 165 -6.44 3.25 10.33
C ARG A 165 -7.37 3.92 11.33
N SER A 166 -8.69 3.74 11.18
CA SER A 166 -9.68 4.28 12.11
C SER A 166 -9.53 3.67 13.50
N LYS A 167 -9.36 2.36 13.54
CA LYS A 167 -9.20 1.61 14.80
C LYS A 167 -7.92 1.97 15.53
N ILE A 168 -6.77 2.06 14.83
CA ILE A 168 -5.52 2.54 15.42
C ILE A 168 -5.71 3.94 15.99
N LYS A 169 -6.31 4.88 15.22
CA LYS A 169 -6.58 6.23 15.71
C LYS A 169 -7.40 6.23 17.00
N THR A 170 -8.42 5.37 17.08
CA THR A 170 -9.26 5.25 18.28
C THR A 170 -8.46 4.69 19.46
N ALA A 171 -7.68 3.64 19.25
CA ALA A 171 -6.82 3.05 20.28
C ALA A 171 -5.80 4.07 20.82
N THR A 172 -5.11 4.78 19.91
CA THR A 172 -4.13 5.82 20.28
C THR A 172 -4.80 6.95 21.08
N LYS A 173 -6.01 7.38 20.68
CA LYS A 173 -6.77 8.40 21.43
C LYS A 173 -7.08 7.95 22.87
N ASN A 174 -7.28 6.65 23.08
CA ASN A 174 -7.48 6.07 24.41
C ASN A 174 -6.17 5.77 25.15
N GLY A 175 -5.02 6.09 24.55
CA GLY A 175 -3.70 5.95 25.18
C GLY A 175 -3.01 4.60 24.98
N ALA A 176 -3.53 3.74 24.11
CA ALA A 176 -2.83 2.52 23.72
C ALA A 176 -1.52 2.83 22.97
N ILE A 177 -0.49 2.01 23.19
CA ILE A 177 0.82 2.16 22.57
C ILE A 177 0.97 1.32 21.29
N ALA A 178 0.19 0.27 21.16
CA ALA A 178 0.12 -0.56 19.96
C ALA A 178 -1.25 -1.25 19.83
N VAL A 179 -1.54 -1.75 18.65
CA VAL A 179 -2.75 -2.51 18.30
C VAL A 179 -2.33 -3.80 17.61
N ILE A 180 -2.96 -4.91 18.01
CA ILE A 180 -2.79 -6.23 17.40
C ILE A 180 -4.13 -6.84 16.98
#